data_6d00c967cdf59e165b0ef40afccf01bc
#
_entry.id   6d00c967cdf59e165b0ef40afccf01bc
#
_cell.length_a   1.000
_cell.length_b   1.000
_cell.length_c   1.000
_cell.angle_alpha   90.00
_cell.angle_beta   90.00
_cell.angle_gamma   90.00
#
_symmetry.space_group_name_H-M   'P 1'
#
loop_
_entity.id
_entity.type
_entity.pdbx_description
1 polymer ?
#
loop_
_entity_poly.entity_id
_entity_poly.type
_entity_poly.pdbx_seq_one_letter_code
_entity_poly.pdbx_strand_id
1 'polypeptide(L)'
;MNHFITLKDIPSIDLRRIITDARKRKDKRKKFSTLEIDKDKPLKGKLLIQMFEKSSLRTRLSFYLAIKQLGGGTITLRANELHLGKGGESLADTARILSTYGDGFMLRTDSDKKIEEFSKYLTIPAINGLSPSSHPTQVLSDIFTVEEI
;
A
#
# COMPACT_ATOMS: atom_id res chain seq x y z
N MET A 1 15.12 0.85 5.76
CA MET A 1 13.68 1.19 5.66
C MET A 1 12.92 -0.09 5.43
N ASN A 2 11.78 -0.28 6.07
CA ASN A 2 11.00 -1.51 5.93
C ASN A 2 9.96 -1.35 4.82
N HIS A 3 10.14 -2.09 3.72
CA HIS A 3 9.14 -2.22 2.66
C HIS A 3 8.21 -3.40 2.97
N PHE A 4 6.98 -3.36 2.48
CA PHE A 4 5.98 -4.41 2.63
C PHE A 4 5.73 -5.10 1.28
N ILE A 5 6.71 -5.86 0.79
CA ILE A 5 6.72 -6.47 -0.54
C ILE A 5 6.21 -7.92 -0.49
N THR A 6 6.66 -8.69 0.50
CA THR A 6 6.25 -10.07 0.74
C THR A 6 6.17 -10.35 2.24
N LEU A 7 5.28 -11.26 2.64
CA LEU A 7 5.17 -11.65 4.06
C LEU A 7 6.40 -12.42 4.56
N LYS A 8 7.19 -13.00 3.67
CA LYS A 8 8.40 -13.75 4.03
C LYS A 8 9.45 -12.89 4.72
N ASP A 9 9.49 -11.60 4.41
CA ASP A 9 10.50 -10.67 4.94
C ASP A 9 10.02 -9.97 6.23
N ILE A 10 8.81 -10.27 6.70
CA ILE A 10 8.21 -9.62 7.87
C ILE A 10 8.24 -10.61 9.05
N PRO A 11 8.81 -10.22 10.19
CA PRO A 11 8.78 -11.05 11.38
C PRO A 11 7.34 -11.40 11.79
N SER A 12 7.11 -12.65 12.22
CA SER A 12 5.77 -13.12 12.62
C SER A 12 5.14 -12.26 13.73
N ILE A 13 5.97 -11.73 14.62
CA ILE A 13 5.51 -10.83 15.69
C ILE A 13 4.91 -9.53 15.12
N ASP A 14 5.48 -8.99 14.06
CA ASP A 14 4.98 -7.77 13.42
C ASP A 14 3.71 -8.05 12.61
N LEU A 15 3.65 -9.20 11.91
CA LEU A 15 2.40 -9.64 11.26
C LEU A 15 1.27 -9.79 12.27
N ARG A 16 1.54 -10.38 13.43
CA ARG A 16 0.55 -10.52 14.52
C ARG A 16 0.11 -9.17 15.08
N ARG A 17 1.03 -8.20 15.19
CA ARG A 17 0.69 -6.82 15.60
C ARG A 17 -0.24 -6.14 14.59
N ILE A 18 0.02 -6.30 13.28
CA ILE A 18 -0.83 -5.74 12.23
C ILE A 18 -2.25 -6.29 12.34
N ILE A 19 -2.40 -7.61 12.47
CA ILE A 19 -3.72 -8.26 12.63
C ILE A 19 -4.44 -7.78 13.90
N THR A 20 -3.71 -7.68 15.01
CA THR A 20 -4.27 -7.22 16.28
C THR A 20 -4.73 -5.76 16.20
N ASP A 21 -3.95 -4.87 15.57
CA ASP A 21 -4.36 -3.48 15.39
C ASP A 21 -5.56 -3.35 14.44
N ALA A 22 -5.56 -4.11 13.36
CA ALA A 22 -6.69 -4.16 12.43
C ALA A 22 -8.00 -4.57 13.15
N ARG A 23 -7.94 -5.59 14.03
CA ARG A 23 -9.09 -6.03 14.81
C ARG A 23 -9.59 -4.94 15.75
N LYS A 24 -8.71 -4.29 16.49
CA LYS A 24 -9.05 -3.16 17.37
C LYS A 24 -9.70 -2.01 16.58
N ARG A 25 -9.19 -1.68 15.41
CA ARG A 25 -9.75 -0.64 14.53
C ARG A 25 -11.12 -1.05 14.02
N LYS A 26 -11.27 -2.28 13.52
CA LYS A 26 -12.57 -2.81 13.06
C LYS A 26 -13.63 -2.70 14.14
N ASP A 27 -13.31 -3.10 15.37
CA ASP A 27 -14.25 -3.03 16.51
C ASP A 27 -14.66 -1.59 16.83
N LYS A 28 -13.73 -0.65 16.86
CA LYS A 28 -14.02 0.76 17.08
C LYS A 28 -14.91 1.35 15.99
N ARG A 29 -14.78 0.84 14.75
CA ARG A 29 -15.47 1.36 13.56
C ARG A 29 -16.87 0.78 13.34
N LYS A 30 -17.37 -0.12 14.18
CA LYS A 30 -18.70 -0.76 14.02
C LYS A 30 -19.87 0.23 13.84
N LYS A 31 -19.73 1.47 14.37
CA LYS A 31 -20.74 2.52 14.28
C LYS A 31 -20.32 3.70 13.40
N PHE A 32 -19.18 3.62 12.75
CA PHE A 32 -18.65 4.71 11.94
C PHE A 32 -19.22 4.65 10.51
N SER A 33 -19.40 5.79 9.90
CA SER A 33 -19.65 5.87 8.45
C SER A 33 -18.41 5.49 7.65
N THR A 34 -18.59 5.16 6.37
CA THR A 34 -17.51 4.71 5.50
C THR A 34 -16.33 5.68 5.45
N LEU A 35 -16.58 6.98 5.42
CA LEU A 35 -15.55 8.02 5.31
C LEU A 35 -15.14 8.63 6.65
N GLU A 36 -15.75 8.19 7.75
CA GLU A 36 -15.41 8.71 9.06
C GLU A 36 -13.96 8.39 9.43
N ILE A 37 -13.24 9.40 9.89
CA ILE A 37 -11.81 9.29 10.18
C ILE A 37 -11.63 8.80 11.62
N ASP A 38 -10.68 7.90 11.83
CA ASP A 38 -10.28 7.42 13.15
C ASP A 38 -9.83 8.58 14.04
N LYS A 39 -10.17 8.54 15.32
CA LYS A 39 -9.88 9.65 16.25
C LYS A 39 -8.40 9.94 16.41
N ASP A 40 -7.56 8.91 16.35
CA ASP A 40 -6.10 9.00 16.50
C ASP A 40 -5.39 9.52 15.26
N LYS A 41 -6.04 9.50 14.08
CA LYS A 41 -5.55 10.02 12.80
C LYS A 41 -4.07 9.70 12.53
N PRO A 42 -3.65 8.42 12.57
CA PRO A 42 -2.22 8.08 12.54
C PRO A 42 -1.52 8.48 11.24
N LEU A 43 -2.27 8.74 10.16
CA LEU A 43 -1.74 9.19 8.88
C LEU A 43 -2.06 10.66 8.56
N LYS A 44 -2.37 11.48 9.61
CA LYS A 44 -2.62 12.92 9.39
C LYS A 44 -1.43 13.58 8.69
N GLY A 45 -1.70 14.26 7.58
CA GLY A 45 -0.67 14.95 6.78
C GLY A 45 0.20 14.01 5.94
N LYS A 46 -0.13 12.71 5.86
CA LYS A 46 0.59 11.72 5.07
C LYS A 46 -0.10 11.45 3.73
N LEU A 47 0.69 11.20 2.70
CA LEU A 47 0.25 10.93 1.34
C LEU A 47 0.73 9.55 0.88
N LEU A 48 -0.22 8.67 0.52
CA LEU A 48 0.08 7.44 -0.20
C LEU A 48 -0.06 7.66 -1.71
N ILE A 49 1.01 7.42 -2.45
CA ILE A 49 0.97 7.37 -3.91
C ILE A 49 0.66 5.92 -4.33
N GLN A 50 -0.43 5.72 -5.04
CA GLN A 50 -0.85 4.42 -5.56
C GLN A 50 -0.58 4.35 -7.06
N MET A 51 0.13 3.35 -7.52
CA MET A 51 0.40 3.13 -8.94
C MET A 51 -0.18 1.79 -9.39
N PHE A 52 -0.96 1.83 -10.47
CA PHE A 52 -1.60 0.65 -11.05
C PHE A 52 -1.18 0.45 -12.49
N GLU A 53 -0.56 -0.69 -12.79
CA GLU A 53 -0.27 -1.13 -14.16
C GLU A 53 -1.43 -1.92 -14.76
N LYS A 54 -2.29 -2.48 -13.92
CA LYS A 54 -3.52 -3.18 -14.33
C LYS A 54 -4.72 -2.57 -13.61
N SER A 55 -5.86 -2.58 -14.28
CA SER A 55 -7.11 -2.12 -13.68
C SER A 55 -7.43 -2.95 -12.43
N SER A 56 -7.87 -2.27 -11.40
CA SER A 56 -8.23 -2.86 -10.12
C SER A 56 -9.28 -2.01 -9.45
N LEU A 57 -10.45 -2.60 -9.21
CA LEU A 57 -11.50 -1.93 -8.45
C LEU A 57 -11.28 -2.10 -6.94
N ARG A 58 -11.24 -3.35 -6.48
CA ARG A 58 -11.16 -3.68 -5.05
C ARG A 58 -9.92 -3.11 -4.37
N THR A 59 -8.74 -3.38 -4.91
CA THR A 59 -7.48 -2.89 -4.33
C THR A 59 -7.44 -1.36 -4.27
N ARG A 60 -7.88 -0.69 -5.34
CA ARG A 60 -7.89 0.78 -5.39
C ARG A 60 -8.81 1.37 -4.33
N LEU A 61 -10.03 0.85 -4.21
CA LEU A 61 -10.99 1.35 -3.22
C LEU A 61 -10.56 1.02 -1.79
N SER A 62 -10.05 -0.18 -1.53
CA SER A 62 -9.63 -0.57 -0.17
C SER A 62 -8.46 0.28 0.33
N PHE A 63 -7.44 0.52 -0.49
CA PHE A 63 -6.34 1.42 -0.11
C PHE A 63 -6.81 2.86 0.06
N TYR A 64 -7.63 3.37 -0.87
CA TYR A 64 -8.19 4.71 -0.75
C TYR A 64 -8.94 4.90 0.59
N LEU A 65 -9.87 3.98 0.88
CA LEU A 65 -10.68 4.05 2.10
C LEU A 65 -9.82 3.88 3.35
N ALA A 66 -8.89 2.92 3.37
CA ALA A 66 -8.02 2.70 4.52
C ALA A 66 -7.19 3.95 4.86
N ILE A 67 -6.54 4.55 3.87
CA ILE A 67 -5.74 5.76 4.07
C ILE A 67 -6.62 6.93 4.51
N LYS A 68 -7.80 7.10 3.90
CA LYS A 68 -8.75 8.15 4.27
C LYS A 68 -9.24 7.99 5.70
N GLN A 69 -9.60 6.78 6.09
CA GLN A 69 -10.05 6.45 7.44
C GLN A 69 -8.96 6.70 8.49
N LEU A 70 -7.70 6.49 8.15
CA LEU A 70 -6.55 6.77 9.00
C LEU A 70 -6.13 8.26 9.01
N GLY A 71 -6.84 9.12 8.27
CA GLY A 71 -6.61 10.58 8.23
C GLY A 71 -5.60 11.06 7.21
N GLY A 72 -5.13 10.18 6.31
CA GLY A 72 -4.21 10.49 5.22
C GLY A 72 -4.89 10.85 3.90
N GLY A 73 -4.07 11.17 2.90
CA GLY A 73 -4.45 11.39 1.52
C GLY A 73 -3.92 10.33 0.56
N THR A 74 -4.51 10.22 -0.61
CA THR A 74 -4.02 9.35 -1.68
C THR A 74 -3.99 10.06 -3.02
N ILE A 75 -2.99 9.73 -3.85
CA ILE A 75 -2.97 10.02 -5.28
C ILE A 75 -2.86 8.71 -6.02
N THR A 76 -3.68 8.52 -7.06
CA THR A 76 -3.63 7.33 -7.91
C THR A 76 -3.04 7.69 -9.26
N LEU A 77 -1.96 7.03 -9.64
CA LEU A 77 -1.30 7.14 -10.92
C LEU A 77 -1.57 5.89 -11.76
N ARG A 78 -1.74 6.05 -13.05
CA ARG A 78 -1.77 4.96 -14.01
C ARG A 78 -0.41 4.84 -14.68
N ALA A 79 0.05 3.63 -14.93
CA ALA A 79 1.36 3.41 -15.53
C ALA A 79 1.52 4.06 -16.92
N ASN A 80 0.42 4.18 -17.68
CA ASN A 80 0.42 4.86 -18.97
C ASN A 80 0.52 6.40 -18.89
N GLU A 81 0.32 6.97 -17.70
CA GLU A 81 0.51 8.40 -17.43
C GLU A 81 1.98 8.72 -17.10
N LEU A 82 2.75 7.70 -16.80
CA LEU A 82 4.17 7.79 -16.53
C LEU A 82 4.93 7.29 -17.77
N HIS A 83 5.79 8.12 -18.34
CA HIS A 83 6.62 7.75 -19.50
C HIS A 83 7.77 6.81 -19.09
N LEU A 84 7.41 5.69 -18.40
CA LEU A 84 8.36 4.69 -17.95
C LEU A 84 8.85 3.83 -19.14
N GLY A 85 10.12 3.76 -19.37
CA GLY A 85 10.74 2.88 -20.37
C GLY A 85 11.20 3.62 -21.61
N LYS A 86 11.14 2.97 -22.78
CA LYS A 86 11.79 3.39 -24.05
C LYS A 86 11.66 4.90 -24.34
N GLY A 87 12.72 5.66 -24.04
CA GLY A 87 12.80 7.11 -24.27
C GLY A 87 12.20 7.99 -23.16
N GLY A 88 11.74 7.41 -22.03
CA GLY A 88 11.23 8.13 -20.87
C GLY A 88 12.16 8.07 -19.66
N GLU A 89 11.60 8.45 -18.49
CA GLU A 89 12.34 8.41 -17.22
C GLU A 89 12.74 6.99 -16.83
N SER A 90 13.93 6.87 -16.22
CA SER A 90 14.33 5.60 -15.62
C SER A 90 13.45 5.29 -14.41
N LEU A 91 13.27 4.00 -14.10
CA LEU A 91 12.54 3.57 -12.92
C LEU A 91 13.18 4.13 -11.63
N ALA A 92 14.52 4.25 -11.61
CA ALA A 92 15.26 4.84 -10.50
C ALA A 92 14.92 6.32 -10.30
N ASP A 93 14.84 7.10 -11.37
CA ASP A 93 14.52 8.52 -11.28
C ASP A 93 13.06 8.73 -10.90
N THR A 94 12.14 7.96 -11.48
CA THR A 94 10.73 7.96 -11.06
C THR A 94 10.59 7.63 -9.57
N ALA A 95 11.30 6.62 -9.06
CA ALA A 95 11.26 6.27 -7.64
C ALA A 95 11.75 7.42 -6.76
N ARG A 96 12.84 8.09 -7.14
CA ARG A 96 13.36 9.26 -6.40
C ARG A 96 12.36 10.41 -6.42
N ILE A 97 11.77 10.71 -7.57
CA ILE A 97 10.75 11.76 -7.70
C ILE A 97 9.54 11.44 -6.82
N LEU A 98 8.98 10.23 -6.89
CA LEU A 98 7.85 9.82 -6.05
C LEU A 98 8.16 9.96 -4.56
N SER A 99 9.40 9.70 -4.18
CA SER A 99 9.86 9.84 -2.79
C SER A 99 9.90 11.29 -2.29
N THR A 100 9.94 12.28 -3.19
CA THR A 100 9.88 13.71 -2.80
C THR A 100 8.45 14.19 -2.57
N TYR A 101 7.46 13.53 -3.15
CA TYR A 101 6.06 13.94 -3.08
C TYR A 101 5.23 13.16 -2.07
N GLY A 102 5.55 11.88 -1.84
CA GLY A 102 4.74 11.01 -0.99
C GLY A 102 5.43 10.58 0.28
N ASP A 103 4.66 10.02 1.21
CA ASP A 103 5.13 9.39 2.45
C ASP A 103 5.08 7.85 2.37
N GLY A 104 4.46 7.33 1.33
CA GLY A 104 4.39 5.90 1.03
C GLY A 104 4.03 5.67 -0.43
N PHE A 105 4.44 4.54 -0.96
CA PHE A 105 4.19 4.14 -2.34
C PHE A 105 3.56 2.74 -2.40
N MET A 106 2.49 2.58 -3.13
CA MET A 106 1.87 1.28 -3.39
C MET A 106 1.92 0.99 -4.89
N LEU A 107 2.41 -0.18 -5.25
CA LEU A 107 2.46 -0.64 -6.64
C LEU A 107 1.66 -1.93 -6.83
N ARG A 108 0.78 -1.93 -7.84
CA ARG A 108 0.18 -3.13 -8.41
C ARG A 108 0.74 -3.34 -9.81
N THR A 109 1.46 -4.44 -10.01
CA THR A 109 2.26 -4.70 -11.22
C THR A 109 2.13 -6.16 -11.66
N ASP A 110 2.53 -6.45 -12.90
CA ASP A 110 2.69 -7.80 -13.42
C ASP A 110 4.16 -8.29 -13.38
N SER A 111 5.02 -7.59 -12.65
CA SER A 111 6.45 -7.93 -12.55
C SER A 111 6.95 -7.83 -11.11
N ASP A 112 7.35 -8.96 -10.53
CA ASP A 112 7.99 -8.98 -9.22
C ASP A 112 9.30 -8.17 -9.22
N LYS A 113 10.09 -8.28 -10.29
CA LYS A 113 11.33 -7.51 -10.45
C LYS A 113 11.09 -6.00 -10.39
N LYS A 114 9.97 -5.53 -10.93
CA LYS A 114 9.67 -4.09 -10.95
C LYS A 114 9.43 -3.54 -9.55
N ILE A 115 8.63 -4.21 -8.71
CA ILE A 115 8.42 -3.75 -7.33
C ILE A 115 9.70 -3.86 -6.50
N GLU A 116 10.51 -4.88 -6.71
CA GLU A 116 11.82 -5.02 -6.07
C GLU A 116 12.78 -3.91 -6.51
N GLU A 117 12.78 -3.55 -7.79
CA GLU A 117 13.63 -2.48 -8.31
C GLU A 117 13.18 -1.11 -7.79
N PHE A 118 11.88 -0.82 -7.78
CA PHE A 118 11.36 0.39 -7.13
C PHE A 118 11.82 0.50 -5.67
N SER A 119 11.72 -0.60 -4.92
CA SER A 119 12.09 -0.61 -3.50
C SER A 119 13.55 -0.25 -3.23
N LYS A 120 14.46 -0.49 -4.18
CA LYS A 120 15.88 -0.13 -4.05
C LYS A 120 16.14 1.39 -4.09
N TYR A 121 15.31 2.13 -4.83
CA TYR A 121 15.52 3.56 -5.07
C TYR A 121 14.55 4.45 -4.31
N LEU A 122 13.46 3.90 -3.77
CA LEU A 122 12.53 4.63 -2.93
C LEU A 122 13.15 4.95 -1.56
N THR A 123 12.99 6.19 -1.12
CA THR A 123 13.31 6.62 0.26
C THR A 123 12.08 6.67 1.16
N ILE A 124 10.93 6.21 0.67
CA ILE A 124 9.66 6.03 1.38
C ILE A 124 9.26 4.55 1.37
N PRO A 125 8.44 4.08 2.31
CA PRO A 125 7.97 2.69 2.33
C PRO A 125 7.22 2.30 1.06
N ALA A 126 7.56 1.13 0.49
CA ALA A 126 6.84 0.52 -0.61
C ALA A 126 5.91 -0.60 -0.13
N ILE A 127 4.70 -0.66 -0.68
CA ILE A 127 3.70 -1.69 -0.41
C ILE A 127 3.39 -2.42 -1.73
N ASN A 128 3.48 -3.74 -1.71
CA ASN A 128 3.05 -4.57 -2.82
C ASN A 128 1.52 -4.70 -2.81
N GLY A 129 0.85 -4.06 -3.76
CA GLY A 129 -0.60 -4.12 -3.95
C GLY A 129 -1.08 -5.32 -4.78
N LEU A 130 -0.20 -6.07 -5.34
CA LEU A 130 -0.22 -7.36 -6.03
C LEU A 130 0.89 -7.38 -7.09
N SER A 131 1.66 -8.45 -7.06
CA SER A 131 2.58 -8.87 -8.13
C SER A 131 2.37 -10.36 -8.44
N PRO A 132 2.98 -10.93 -9.49
CA PRO A 132 2.73 -12.32 -9.87
C PRO A 132 2.90 -13.34 -8.75
N SER A 133 3.92 -13.19 -7.91
CA SER A 133 4.23 -14.14 -6.84
C SER A 133 3.69 -13.75 -5.45
N SER A 134 3.20 -12.53 -5.24
CA SER A 134 2.89 -12.04 -3.90
C SER A 134 1.73 -11.04 -3.86
N HIS A 135 0.82 -11.25 -2.91
CA HIS A 135 -0.22 -10.29 -2.53
C HIS A 135 -0.31 -10.19 -0.99
N PRO A 136 0.67 -9.56 -0.34
CA PRO A 136 0.81 -9.63 1.11
C PRO A 136 -0.41 -9.07 1.87
N THR A 137 -1.02 -8.01 1.36
CA THR A 137 -2.21 -7.42 1.99
C THR A 137 -3.43 -8.34 1.90
N GLN A 138 -3.60 -9.09 0.79
CA GLN A 138 -4.70 -10.04 0.65
C GLN A 138 -4.52 -11.21 1.63
N VAL A 139 -3.32 -11.78 1.69
CA VAL A 139 -3.05 -12.92 2.60
C VAL A 139 -3.30 -12.53 4.06
N LEU A 140 -2.90 -11.32 4.48
CA LEU A 140 -3.22 -10.84 5.84
C LEU A 140 -4.73 -10.68 6.06
N SER A 141 -5.46 -10.21 5.05
CA SER A 141 -6.91 -10.09 5.13
C SER A 141 -7.59 -11.46 5.24
N ASP A 142 -7.08 -12.46 4.52
CA ASP A 142 -7.59 -13.83 4.56
C ASP A 142 -7.33 -14.45 5.93
N ILE A 143 -6.12 -14.31 6.48
CA ILE A 143 -5.78 -14.77 7.84
C ILE A 143 -6.67 -14.08 8.87
N PHE A 144 -6.84 -12.77 8.76
CA PHE A 144 -7.71 -12.00 9.65
C PHE A 144 -9.14 -12.53 9.63
N THR A 145 -9.68 -12.82 8.44
CA THR A 145 -11.05 -13.33 8.26
C THR A 145 -11.20 -14.72 8.86
N VAL A 146 -10.23 -15.61 8.63
CA VAL A 146 -10.24 -16.97 9.21
C VAL A 146 -10.18 -16.95 10.74
N GLU A 147 -9.45 -16.01 11.33
CA GLU A 147 -9.37 -15.86 12.79
C GLU A 147 -10.65 -15.26 13.42
N GLU A 148 -11.61 -14.79 12.63
CA GLU A 148 -12.89 -14.26 13.11
C GLU A 148 -14.00 -15.32 13.15
N ILE A 149 -13.79 -16.47 12.51
CA ILE A 149 -14.75 -17.59 12.47
C ILE A 149 -14.57 -18.49 13.68
#